data_41661aa559803d2eec200216ba4367a6
#
_entry.id   41661aa559803d2eec200216ba4367a6
#
_cell.length_a   1.000
_cell.length_b   1.000
_cell.length_c   1.000
_cell.angle_alpha   90.00
_cell.angle_beta   90.00
_cell.angle_gamma   90.00
#
_symmetry.space_group_name_H-M   'P 1'
#
loop_
_entity.id
_entity.type
_entity.pdbx_description
1 polymer ?
#
loop_
_entity_poly.entity_id
_entity_poly.type
_entity_poly.pdbx_seq_one_letter_code
_entity_poly.pdbx_strand_id
1 'polypeptide(L)'
;IENIKIESSLSGLIKKIEIPVCCDPTFSLDIKRLEDELKLEKESILKNFFEKEYFCYMTGFIAGMPFLGDVDKKLRFKRLDTPRIKVPKGSIGLTEKFANIYTFESPGGWNIIGNTPINIFNNKNENAPNLINPGDLVTFKEISIEEYNKFLDE
;
A
#
# COMPACT_ATOMS: atom_id res chain seq x y z
N ILE A 1 -11.82 -7.91 -9.30
CA ILE A 1 -11.32 -6.82 -10.17
C ILE A 1 -12.42 -5.78 -10.44
N GLU A 2 -13.69 -6.19 -10.48
CA GLU A 2 -14.83 -5.29 -10.76
C GLU A 2 -15.02 -4.18 -9.73
N ASN A 3 -14.47 -4.32 -8.53
CA ASN A 3 -14.62 -3.34 -7.44
C ASN A 3 -13.43 -2.38 -7.28
N ILE A 4 -12.47 -2.40 -8.21
CA ILE A 4 -11.33 -1.48 -8.20
C ILE A 4 -11.57 -0.41 -9.25
N LYS A 5 -11.50 0.86 -8.85
CA LYS A 5 -11.52 1.96 -9.81
C LYS A 5 -10.21 2.03 -10.57
N ILE A 6 -10.29 1.76 -11.86
CA ILE A 6 -9.17 1.91 -12.79
C ILE A 6 -9.61 2.89 -13.87
N GLU A 7 -8.91 4.00 -13.95
CA GLU A 7 -9.12 5.01 -14.99
C GLU A 7 -7.88 5.06 -15.88
N SER A 8 -8.06 4.92 -17.19
CA SER A 8 -6.99 5.16 -18.15
C SER A 8 -6.99 6.61 -18.58
N SER A 9 -5.80 7.23 -18.64
CA SER A 9 -5.66 8.57 -19.21
C SER A 9 -5.87 8.54 -20.74
N LEU A 10 -6.15 9.72 -21.31
CA LEU A 10 -6.31 9.88 -22.77
C LEU A 10 -5.10 9.39 -23.59
N SER A 11 -3.92 9.30 -22.97
CA SER A 11 -2.71 8.76 -23.61
C SER A 11 -2.66 7.23 -23.65
N GLY A 12 -3.56 6.53 -22.93
CA GLY A 12 -3.60 5.07 -22.82
C GLY A 12 -2.41 4.42 -22.11
N LEU A 13 -1.44 5.22 -21.66
CA LEU A 13 -0.17 4.76 -21.08
C LEU A 13 -0.15 4.82 -19.56
N ILE A 14 -0.90 5.75 -18.94
CA ILE A 14 -0.95 5.94 -17.49
C ILE A 14 -2.31 5.49 -16.97
N LYS A 15 -2.29 4.60 -15.99
CA LYS A 15 -3.48 4.18 -15.26
C LYS A 15 -3.55 4.92 -13.94
N LYS A 16 -4.79 5.22 -13.51
CA LYS A 16 -5.09 5.63 -12.14
C LYS A 16 -5.83 4.50 -11.45
N ILE A 17 -5.29 4.05 -10.32
CA ILE A 17 -5.77 2.88 -9.60
C ILE A 17 -6.07 3.30 -8.17
N GLU A 18 -7.30 3.02 -7.70
CA GLU A 18 -7.67 3.22 -6.30
C GLU A 18 -7.61 1.88 -5.56
N ILE A 19 -6.83 1.81 -4.50
CA ILE A 19 -6.62 0.60 -3.70
C ILE A 19 -7.32 0.75 -2.35
N PRO A 20 -8.28 -0.13 -2.01
CA PRO A 20 -8.91 -0.13 -0.70
C PRO A 20 -7.93 -0.66 0.36
N VAL A 21 -7.87 0.02 1.51
CA VAL A 21 -6.97 -0.31 2.62
C VAL A 21 -7.72 -0.25 3.95
N CYS A 22 -7.63 -1.32 4.71
CA CYS A 22 -8.12 -1.37 6.07
C CYS A 22 -6.98 -1.08 7.06
N CYS A 23 -7.21 -0.11 7.95
CA CYS A 23 -6.27 0.28 8.99
C CYS A 23 -6.73 -0.16 10.39
N ASP A 24 -7.49 -1.26 10.47
CA ASP A 24 -7.83 -1.89 11.74
C ASP A 24 -6.54 -2.20 12.53
N PRO A 25 -6.58 -2.17 13.89
CA PRO A 25 -5.40 -2.48 14.70
C PRO A 25 -4.72 -3.80 14.38
N THR A 26 -5.45 -4.80 13.88
CA THR A 26 -4.88 -6.09 13.45
C THR A 26 -3.94 -5.95 12.23
N PHE A 27 -4.12 -4.91 11.42
CA PHE A 27 -3.35 -4.66 10.21
C PHE A 27 -2.34 -3.52 10.34
N SER A 28 -2.60 -2.55 11.20
CA SER A 28 -1.76 -1.35 11.36
C SER A 28 -0.68 -1.54 12.43
N LEU A 29 0.21 -2.50 12.19
CA LEU A 29 1.18 -3.01 13.17
C LEU A 29 2.12 -1.96 13.75
N ASP A 30 2.44 -0.91 12.99
CA ASP A 30 3.40 0.11 13.38
C ASP A 30 2.80 1.50 13.57
N ILE A 31 1.47 1.61 13.56
CA ILE A 31 0.83 2.92 13.68
C ILE A 31 1.18 3.61 15.01
N LYS A 32 1.22 2.85 16.10
CA LYS A 32 1.60 3.39 17.41
C LYS A 32 3.04 3.90 17.44
N ARG A 33 3.96 3.16 16.81
CA ARG A 33 5.35 3.60 16.64
C ARG A 33 5.43 4.93 15.88
N LEU A 34 4.69 5.03 14.78
CA LEU A 34 4.65 6.26 13.99
C LEU A 34 4.05 7.44 14.76
N GLU A 35 2.98 7.23 15.55
CA GLU A 35 2.43 8.26 16.43
C GLU A 35 3.49 8.80 17.39
N ASP A 36 4.21 7.91 18.05
CA ASP A 36 5.21 8.27 19.06
C ASP A 36 6.42 9.00 18.43
N GLU A 37 6.86 8.55 17.26
CA GLU A 37 8.06 9.10 16.59
C GLU A 37 7.77 10.37 15.79
N LEU A 38 6.65 10.43 15.10
CA LEU A 38 6.27 11.59 14.29
C LEU A 38 5.58 12.68 15.11
N LYS A 39 5.17 12.38 16.36
CA LYS A 39 4.38 13.29 17.21
C LYS A 39 3.07 13.70 16.53
N LEU A 40 2.45 12.76 15.86
CA LEU A 40 1.15 12.90 15.20
C LEU A 40 0.18 11.87 15.74
N GLU A 41 -1.11 12.21 15.80
CA GLU A 41 -2.16 11.25 16.09
C GLU A 41 -2.44 10.34 14.88
N LYS A 42 -2.93 9.13 15.13
CA LYS A 42 -3.28 8.14 14.10
C LYS A 42 -4.13 8.76 12.99
N GLU A 43 -5.16 9.52 13.33
CA GLU A 43 -6.08 10.15 12.38
C GLU A 43 -5.33 11.10 11.43
N SER A 44 -4.37 11.86 11.95
CA SER A 44 -3.54 12.77 11.15
C SER A 44 -2.59 12.00 10.22
N ILE A 45 -1.99 10.92 10.71
CA ILE A 45 -1.13 10.04 9.89
C ILE A 45 -1.93 9.47 8.74
N LEU A 46 -3.09 8.87 9.00
CA LEU A 46 -3.94 8.27 7.99
C LEU A 46 -4.48 9.29 7.01
N LYS A 47 -4.93 10.46 7.48
CA LYS A 47 -5.39 11.55 6.63
C LYS A 47 -4.32 11.96 5.62
N ASN A 48 -3.10 12.23 6.07
CA ASN A 48 -1.98 12.61 5.20
C ASN A 48 -1.61 11.50 4.20
N PHE A 49 -1.75 10.24 4.62
CA PHE A 49 -1.51 9.10 3.74
C PHE A 49 -2.58 8.97 2.66
N PHE A 50 -3.86 8.99 3.02
CA PHE A 50 -4.97 8.75 2.10
C PHE A 50 -5.29 9.91 1.15
N GLU A 51 -4.96 11.14 1.52
CA GLU A 51 -5.20 12.31 0.68
C GLU A 51 -4.21 12.45 -0.48
N LYS A 52 -3.16 11.65 -0.50
CA LYS A 52 -2.09 11.75 -1.50
C LYS A 52 -2.30 10.81 -2.67
N GLU A 53 -2.00 11.29 -3.88
CA GLU A 53 -1.80 10.46 -5.07
C GLU A 53 -0.32 10.09 -5.15
N TYR A 54 -0.04 8.80 -5.37
CA TYR A 54 1.30 8.24 -5.43
C TYR A 54 1.66 7.86 -6.86
N PHE A 55 2.90 8.09 -7.23
CA PHE A 55 3.47 7.63 -8.49
C PHE A 55 4.23 6.33 -8.28
N CYS A 56 4.01 5.32 -9.12
CA CYS A 56 4.77 4.09 -9.08
C CYS A 56 6.10 4.27 -9.83
N TYR A 57 7.19 4.35 -9.08
CA TYR A 57 8.53 4.52 -9.65
C TYR A 57 9.08 3.21 -10.21
N MET A 58 8.82 2.11 -9.53
CA MET A 58 9.35 0.79 -9.90
C MET A 58 8.57 -0.31 -9.21
N THR A 59 8.75 -1.53 -9.69
CA THR A 59 8.38 -2.76 -8.98
C THR A 59 9.63 -3.57 -8.72
N GLY A 60 9.74 -4.21 -7.55
CA GLY A 60 10.92 -4.99 -7.23
C GLY A 60 10.96 -5.48 -5.79
N PHE A 61 12.07 -6.04 -5.38
CA PHE A 61 12.30 -6.75 -4.14
C PHE A 61 11.58 -8.11 -4.12
N ILE A 62 10.24 -8.11 -4.23
CA ILE A 62 9.43 -9.30 -4.53
C ILE A 62 8.58 -9.03 -5.76
N ALA A 63 8.12 -10.09 -6.43
CA ALA A 63 7.40 -9.97 -7.69
C ALA A 63 6.17 -9.05 -7.56
N GLY A 64 6.10 -8.04 -8.43
CA GLY A 64 4.98 -7.11 -8.52
C GLY A 64 4.84 -6.13 -7.37
N MET A 65 5.78 -6.07 -6.43
CA MET A 65 5.74 -5.12 -5.31
C MET A 65 6.02 -3.70 -5.79
N PRO A 66 5.05 -2.77 -5.72
CA PRO A 66 5.24 -1.41 -6.19
C PRO A 66 5.96 -0.54 -5.16
N PHE A 67 6.83 0.34 -5.64
CA PHE A 67 7.45 1.43 -4.88
C PHE A 67 6.75 2.72 -5.25
N LEU A 68 5.92 3.23 -4.34
CA LEU A 68 5.01 4.33 -4.56
C LEU A 68 5.53 5.58 -3.84
N GLY A 69 5.70 6.67 -4.55
CA GLY A 69 6.18 7.93 -3.99
C GLY A 69 5.44 9.14 -4.55
N ASP A 70 5.67 10.27 -4.05
CA ASP A 70 6.49 10.52 -2.86
C ASP A 70 5.62 10.53 -1.61
N VAL A 71 6.10 9.92 -0.54
CA VAL A 71 5.43 10.00 0.76
C VAL A 71 5.47 11.43 1.27
N ASP A 72 4.37 11.91 1.85
CA ASP A 72 4.30 13.23 2.47
C ASP A 72 5.43 13.41 3.50
N LYS A 73 6.05 14.57 3.50
CA LYS A 73 7.20 14.89 4.38
C LYS A 73 6.88 14.66 5.85
N LYS A 74 5.63 14.86 6.27
CA LYS A 74 5.18 14.63 7.65
C LYS A 74 5.16 13.16 8.06
N LEU A 75 5.11 12.24 7.09
CA LEU A 75 5.03 10.80 7.32
C LEU A 75 6.36 10.08 7.14
N ARG A 76 7.41 10.77 6.76
CA ARG A 76 8.72 10.17 6.49
C ARG A 76 9.38 9.73 7.77
N PHE A 77 9.59 8.43 7.89
CA PHE A 77 10.31 7.84 9.01
C PHE A 77 11.11 6.62 8.56
N LYS A 78 12.22 6.37 9.26
CA LYS A 78 13.12 5.25 8.95
C LYS A 78 12.43 3.90 9.16
N ARG A 79 12.93 2.90 8.46
CA ARG A 79 12.52 1.49 8.64
C ARG A 79 12.76 1.01 10.07
N LEU A 80 12.17 -0.15 10.41
CA LEU A 80 12.46 -0.85 11.65
C LEU A 80 13.97 -1.19 11.72
N ASP A 81 14.57 -1.06 12.89
CA ASP A 81 15.97 -1.43 13.11
C ASP A 81 16.17 -2.94 12.91
N THR A 82 15.20 -3.74 13.33
CA THR A 82 15.15 -5.20 13.07
C THR A 82 13.93 -5.52 12.21
N PRO A 83 14.13 -5.97 10.96
CA PRO A 83 13.03 -6.37 10.08
C PRO A 83 12.22 -7.52 10.68
N ARG A 84 10.90 -7.54 10.40
CA ARG A 84 10.06 -8.70 10.69
C ARG A 84 10.44 -9.87 9.79
N ILE A 85 10.38 -11.07 10.34
CA ILE A 85 10.57 -12.32 9.57
C ILE A 85 9.39 -12.52 8.61
N LYS A 86 8.19 -12.16 9.04
CA LYS A 86 6.95 -12.32 8.26
C LYS A 86 6.12 -11.04 8.29
N VAL A 87 6.02 -10.39 7.14
CA VAL A 87 5.05 -9.33 6.89
C VAL A 87 3.91 -9.95 6.09
N PRO A 88 2.66 -9.80 6.54
CA PRO A 88 1.51 -10.41 5.83
C PRO A 88 1.36 -9.87 4.41
N LYS A 89 0.94 -10.73 3.49
CA LYS A 89 0.52 -10.30 2.15
C LYS A 89 -0.53 -9.19 2.23
N GLY A 90 -0.45 -8.22 1.35
CA GLY A 90 -1.36 -7.08 1.29
C GLY A 90 -0.99 -5.94 2.24
N SER A 91 0.01 -6.10 3.09
CA SER A 91 0.45 -5.05 4.02
C SER A 91 0.91 -3.81 3.28
N ILE A 92 0.49 -2.64 3.79
CA ILE A 92 0.93 -1.33 3.30
C ILE A 92 2.08 -0.87 4.17
N GLY A 93 3.24 -0.68 3.57
CA GLY A 93 4.44 -0.22 4.26
C GLY A 93 4.81 1.21 3.93
N LEU A 94 5.38 1.92 4.90
CA LEU A 94 5.92 3.27 4.75
C LEU A 94 7.39 3.31 5.15
N THR A 95 8.16 4.10 4.40
CA THR A 95 9.53 4.50 4.76
C THR A 95 9.72 6.00 4.56
N GLU A 96 10.97 6.43 4.49
CA GLU A 96 11.36 7.83 4.31
C GLU A 96 10.90 8.44 2.97
N LYS A 97 10.80 7.62 1.91
CA LYS A 97 10.44 8.10 0.56
C LYS A 97 9.23 7.41 -0.02
N PHE A 98 9.08 6.12 0.25
CA PHE A 98 8.14 5.27 -0.45
C PHE A 98 7.10 4.66 0.45
N ALA A 99 5.91 4.45 -0.12
CA ALA A 99 4.96 3.45 0.32
C ALA A 99 5.11 2.21 -0.57
N ASN A 100 4.73 1.05 -0.05
CA ASN A 100 4.66 -0.19 -0.83
C ASN A 100 3.43 -1.00 -0.47
N ILE A 101 3.18 -2.03 -1.27
CA ILE A 101 2.18 -3.06 -0.98
C ILE A 101 2.88 -4.42 -1.10
N TYR A 102 2.93 -5.17 -0.02
CA TYR A 102 3.53 -6.51 -0.03
C TYR A 102 2.67 -7.47 -0.84
N THR A 103 3.20 -7.96 -1.95
CA THR A 103 2.48 -8.86 -2.86
C THR A 103 2.46 -10.31 -2.38
N PHE A 104 3.36 -10.67 -1.48
CA PHE A 104 3.45 -11.97 -0.82
C PHE A 104 3.81 -11.79 0.65
N GLU A 105 3.54 -12.78 1.49
CA GLU A 105 4.14 -12.85 2.81
C GLU A 105 5.65 -12.96 2.66
N SER A 106 6.38 -12.06 3.30
CA SER A 106 7.84 -11.96 3.16
C SER A 106 8.47 -11.28 4.37
N PRO A 107 9.78 -11.42 4.58
CA PRO A 107 10.49 -10.54 5.51
C PRO A 107 10.39 -9.07 5.06
N GLY A 108 10.42 -8.16 6.01
CA GLY A 108 10.42 -6.73 5.69
C GLY A 108 10.51 -5.83 6.91
N GLY A 109 11.12 -4.66 6.71
CA GLY A 109 11.37 -3.69 7.77
C GLY A 109 10.61 -2.37 7.64
N TRP A 110 9.67 -2.26 6.72
CA TRP A 110 8.89 -1.03 6.55
C TRP A 110 7.84 -0.91 7.64
N ASN A 111 7.42 0.32 7.93
CA ASN A 111 6.40 0.60 8.92
C ASN A 111 5.02 0.22 8.35
N ILE A 112 4.34 -0.73 8.95
CA ILE A 112 3.07 -1.26 8.45
C ILE A 112 1.90 -0.48 9.04
N ILE A 113 1.07 0.11 8.17
CA ILE A 113 -0.05 0.97 8.55
C ILE A 113 -1.43 0.41 8.21
N GLY A 114 -1.50 -0.65 7.44
CA GLY A 114 -2.77 -1.25 7.02
C GLY A 114 -2.57 -2.45 6.12
N ASN A 115 -3.67 -2.96 5.59
CA ASN A 115 -3.67 -4.09 4.65
C ASN A 115 -4.75 -3.91 3.58
N THR A 116 -4.44 -4.31 2.36
CA THR A 116 -5.42 -4.38 1.27
C THR A 116 -5.86 -5.82 1.01
N PRO A 117 -7.16 -6.06 0.78
CA PRO A 117 -7.65 -7.37 0.39
C PRO A 117 -7.40 -7.68 -1.10
N ILE A 118 -6.91 -6.69 -1.85
CA ILE A 118 -6.74 -6.80 -3.30
C ILE A 118 -5.47 -7.59 -3.65
N ASN A 119 -5.59 -8.48 -4.62
CA ASN A 119 -4.44 -9.20 -5.16
C ASN A 119 -3.68 -8.30 -6.14
N ILE A 120 -2.55 -7.76 -5.73
CA ILE A 120 -1.73 -6.82 -6.52
C ILE A 120 -0.89 -7.54 -7.58
N PHE A 121 -0.56 -8.80 -7.35
CA PHE A 121 0.22 -9.62 -8.29
C PHE A 121 -0.48 -10.95 -8.54
N ASN A 122 -0.72 -11.28 -9.81
CA ASN A 122 -1.35 -12.54 -10.22
C ASN A 122 -0.46 -13.24 -11.24
N ASN A 123 0.31 -14.23 -10.78
CA ASN A 123 1.21 -15.02 -11.62
C ASN A 123 0.49 -15.93 -12.64
N LYS A 124 -0.81 -16.12 -12.48
CA LYS A 124 -1.63 -16.88 -13.46
C LYS A 124 -1.97 -16.06 -14.70
N ASN A 125 -1.84 -14.73 -14.62
CA ASN A 125 -2.03 -13.84 -15.75
C ASN A 125 -0.68 -13.50 -16.38
N GLU A 126 -0.19 -14.37 -17.25
CA GLU A 126 1.13 -14.25 -17.88
C GLU A 126 1.32 -12.95 -18.68
N ASN A 127 0.23 -12.40 -19.24
CA ASN A 127 0.29 -11.18 -20.06
C ASN A 127 0.29 -9.89 -19.25
N ALA A 128 -0.32 -9.90 -18.04
CA ALA A 128 -0.44 -8.74 -17.18
C ALA A 128 -0.48 -9.15 -15.70
N PRO A 129 0.63 -9.67 -15.15
CA PRO A 129 0.65 -10.18 -13.78
C PRO A 129 0.52 -9.07 -12.73
N ASN A 130 1.00 -7.87 -13.03
CA ASN A 130 0.99 -6.72 -12.12
C ASN A 130 -0.29 -5.90 -12.28
N LEU A 131 -0.97 -5.64 -11.16
CA LEU A 131 -2.05 -4.65 -11.16
C LEU A 131 -1.49 -3.23 -11.29
N ILE A 132 -0.37 -2.97 -10.64
CA ILE A 132 0.32 -1.67 -10.63
C ILE A 132 1.64 -1.81 -11.37
N ASN A 133 1.89 -0.95 -12.35
CA ASN A 133 3.11 -0.92 -13.13
C ASN A 133 3.87 0.40 -12.95
N PRO A 134 5.19 0.43 -13.19
CA PRO A 134 5.91 1.69 -13.20
C PRO A 134 5.24 2.72 -14.11
N GLY A 135 5.08 3.94 -13.62
CA GLY A 135 4.37 5.02 -14.30
C GLY A 135 2.90 5.18 -13.93
N ASP A 136 2.29 4.18 -13.29
CA ASP A 136 0.91 4.28 -12.83
C ASP A 136 0.77 5.24 -11.62
N LEU A 137 -0.41 5.83 -11.49
CA LEU A 137 -0.81 6.63 -10.34
C LEU A 137 -1.72 5.81 -9.43
N VAL A 138 -1.47 5.87 -8.14
CA VAL A 138 -2.20 5.10 -7.13
C VAL A 138 -2.74 6.02 -6.06
N THR A 139 -4.02 5.88 -5.76
CA THR A 139 -4.66 6.44 -4.58
C THR A 139 -5.11 5.33 -3.66
N PHE A 140 -5.18 5.61 -2.37
CA PHE A 140 -5.68 4.66 -1.39
C PHE A 140 -7.01 5.15 -0.83
N LYS A 141 -7.92 4.22 -0.60
CA LYS A 141 -9.20 4.49 0.03
C LYS A 141 -9.33 3.68 1.31
N GLU A 142 -9.57 4.37 2.43
CA GLU A 142 -9.82 3.69 3.70
C GLU A 142 -11.15 2.92 3.65
N ILE A 143 -11.10 1.67 4.10
CA ILE A 143 -12.27 0.81 4.25
C ILE A 143 -12.34 0.24 5.67
N SER A 144 -13.55 -0.10 6.11
CA SER A 144 -13.77 -0.78 7.39
C SER A 144 -13.34 -2.24 7.36
N ILE A 145 -13.25 -2.87 8.54
CA ILE A 145 -12.96 -4.30 8.62
C ILE A 145 -14.09 -5.15 8.01
N GLU A 146 -15.34 -4.70 8.11
CA GLU A 146 -16.48 -5.35 7.49
C GLU A 146 -16.39 -5.31 5.96
N GLU A 147 -16.03 -4.16 5.40
CA GLU A 147 -15.80 -4.01 3.96
C GLU A 147 -14.62 -4.85 3.50
N TYR A 148 -13.54 -4.89 4.27
CA TYR A 148 -12.37 -5.73 4.01
C TYR A 148 -12.77 -7.20 3.91
N ASN A 149 -13.54 -7.71 4.87
CA ASN A 149 -14.00 -9.09 4.87
C ASN A 149 -14.92 -9.42 3.68
N LYS A 150 -15.75 -8.48 3.22
CA LYS A 150 -16.56 -8.66 2.01
C LYS A 150 -15.69 -8.88 0.76
N PHE A 151 -14.58 -8.18 0.63
CA PHE A 151 -13.63 -8.41 -0.48
C PHE A 151 -13.04 -9.82 -0.46
N LEU A 152 -12.81 -10.40 0.71
CA LEU A 152 -12.27 -11.75 0.83
C LEU A 152 -13.29 -12.83 0.44
N ASP A 153 -14.58 -12.55 0.59
CA ASP A 153 -15.67 -13.48 0.26
C ASP A 153 -16.05 -13.47 -1.23
N GLU A 154 -15.56 -12.50 -1.99
CA GLU A 154 -15.71 -12.40 -3.45
C GLU A 154 -14.62 -13.23 -4.18
#